data_2c00100e0f3598775d88519aff5d70a4
#
_entry.id   2c00100e0f3598775d88519aff5d70a4
#
_cell.length_a   1.000
_cell.length_b   1.000
_cell.length_c   1.000
_cell.angle_alpha   90.00
_cell.angle_beta   90.00
_cell.angle_gamma   90.00
#
_symmetry.space_group_name_H-M   'P 1'
#
loop_
_entity.id
_entity.type
_entity.pdbx_description
1 polymer ?
#
loop_
_entity_poly.entity_id
_entity_poly.type
_entity_poly.pdbx_seq_one_letter_code
_entity_poly.pdbx_strand_id
1 'polypeptide(L)'
;MKKQSVALFSLLVLVFIGCAGQDGEQGPPGEAGPPGEVSQENIDSAVEAALAEPEAEVGGTLVVYSGRKESLVSDLIAEFESKFGVDVEVRYAKSAALAGTLELEGAISPADVFFSQDPVSLGVVAKAGLFDKLPADILDNVPTWAIDKNSFWVGTSGRSRSLVIDTRDVSDAEMPSDIYGLADEKFRNRLGLAPTNSSFIAMIACMIESDGEEKVLEWLTAINGLGYTEYPKNSPQVAAADAGELDIGMVNHYYTLRVVAENGDSPVKNVYLDGGCGAMVMPAGAGILSTSQNKPAALAFIEFLHSTSAQEHFTNSVYEFPLAAGVTPNVLLPDIDSLNSPSNLNWSALSLWQEKAVELIAQAGF
;
A
#
# COMPACT_ATOMS: atom_id res chain seq x y z
N MET A 1 9.56 -41.56 54.40
CA MET A 1 9.50 -43.05 54.43
C MET A 1 9.51 -43.56 53.00
N LYS A 2 10.58 -44.34 52.67
CA LYS A 2 10.59 -45.50 51.71
C LYS A 2 10.24 -45.20 50.23
N LYS A 3 10.98 -45.63 49.25
CA LYS A 3 12.14 -46.53 49.10
C LYS A 3 12.82 -46.26 47.77
N GLN A 4 14.13 -46.29 47.74
CA GLN A 4 14.97 -46.43 46.55
C GLN A 4 14.86 -47.87 46.03
N SER A 5 14.89 -48.09 44.71
CA SER A 5 15.21 -49.36 44.11
C SER A 5 16.29 -49.17 43.05
N VAL A 6 17.46 -49.73 43.41
CA VAL A 6 18.66 -49.86 42.58
C VAL A 6 18.48 -51.14 41.77
N ALA A 7 18.60 -51.09 40.46
CA ALA A 7 18.70 -52.29 39.60
C ALA A 7 20.15 -52.44 39.11
N LEU A 8 20.74 -53.50 39.54
CA LEU A 8 22.06 -54.02 39.22
C LEU A 8 22.03 -54.72 37.86
N PHE A 9 22.84 -54.31 36.89
CA PHE A 9 23.00 -55.06 35.64
C PHE A 9 24.34 -55.77 35.63
N SER A 10 24.28 -57.10 35.65
CA SER A 10 25.39 -58.04 35.60
C SER A 10 26.03 -58.06 34.23
N LEU A 11 27.34 -57.92 34.18
CA LEU A 11 28.21 -58.04 33.00
C LEU A 11 28.54 -59.53 32.78
N LEU A 12 28.07 -60.11 31.66
CA LEU A 12 28.42 -61.44 31.23
C LEU A 12 29.56 -61.39 30.23
N VAL A 13 30.77 -61.79 30.61
CA VAL A 13 31.96 -61.93 29.75
C VAL A 13 31.95 -63.32 29.10
N LEU A 14 31.73 -63.34 27.77
CA LEU A 14 31.91 -64.55 26.96
C LEU A 14 33.28 -64.50 26.27
N VAL A 15 34.18 -65.38 26.69
CA VAL A 15 35.48 -65.59 26.02
C VAL A 15 35.27 -66.54 24.87
N PHE A 16 35.47 -66.06 23.62
CA PHE A 16 35.59 -66.95 22.45
C PHE A 16 37.08 -67.08 22.08
N ILE A 17 37.60 -68.30 22.15
CA ILE A 17 38.87 -68.68 21.56
C ILE A 17 38.55 -69.08 20.12
N GLY A 18 39.00 -68.31 19.15
CA GLY A 18 38.84 -68.58 17.71
C GLY A 18 40.17 -68.42 16.96
N CYS A 19 40.45 -69.40 16.14
CA CYS A 19 41.69 -69.65 15.40
C CYS A 19 42.16 -68.43 14.57
N ALA A 20 43.50 -68.22 14.59
CA ALA A 20 44.18 -67.26 13.72
C ALA A 20 44.10 -67.75 12.24
N GLY A 21 43.35 -67.01 11.41
CA GLY A 21 43.50 -67.06 9.96
C GLY A 21 44.39 -65.91 9.50
N GLN A 22 45.25 -66.14 8.55
CA GLN A 22 46.15 -65.15 7.95
C GLN A 22 45.33 -64.01 7.35
N ASP A 23 45.71 -62.78 7.70
CA ASP A 23 45.18 -61.54 7.11
C ASP A 23 45.47 -61.52 5.60
N GLY A 24 44.42 -61.48 4.80
CA GLY A 24 44.50 -61.17 3.37
C GLY A 24 44.88 -59.70 3.17
N GLU A 25 45.75 -59.41 2.22
CA GLU A 25 46.12 -58.06 1.87
C GLU A 25 44.89 -57.21 1.57
N GLN A 26 44.83 -56.04 2.19
CA GLN A 26 43.79 -55.02 1.98
C GLN A 26 43.86 -54.52 0.54
N GLY A 27 42.82 -54.67 -0.23
CA GLY A 27 42.72 -54.15 -1.60
C GLY A 27 42.93 -52.62 -1.62
N PRO A 28 43.34 -52.07 -2.75
CA PRO A 28 43.59 -50.65 -2.89
C PRO A 28 42.28 -49.86 -2.62
N PRO A 29 42.36 -48.64 -2.08
CA PRO A 29 41.20 -47.78 -1.93
C PRO A 29 40.52 -47.56 -3.25
N GLY A 30 39.18 -47.61 -3.30
CA GLY A 30 38.41 -47.26 -4.48
C GLY A 30 38.71 -45.81 -4.92
N GLU A 31 38.70 -45.60 -6.22
CA GLU A 31 38.88 -44.25 -6.79
C GLU A 31 37.83 -43.30 -6.19
N ALA A 32 38.26 -42.07 -5.84
CA ALA A 32 37.37 -41.01 -5.42
C ALA A 32 36.36 -40.72 -6.54
N GLY A 33 35.05 -40.71 -6.22
CA GLY A 33 34.01 -40.32 -7.15
C GLY A 33 34.27 -38.93 -7.72
N PRO A 34 33.78 -38.62 -8.93
CA PRO A 34 33.93 -37.29 -9.51
C PRO A 34 33.35 -36.22 -8.54
N PRO A 35 33.97 -35.03 -8.48
CA PRO A 35 33.41 -33.92 -7.72
C PRO A 35 31.98 -33.68 -8.19
N GLY A 36 31.02 -33.55 -7.23
CA GLY A 36 29.64 -33.19 -7.54
C GLY A 36 29.65 -31.85 -8.28
N GLU A 37 29.05 -31.79 -9.45
CA GLU A 37 28.81 -30.53 -10.17
C GLU A 37 27.86 -29.69 -9.30
N VAL A 38 28.34 -28.57 -8.77
CA VAL A 38 27.49 -27.57 -8.14
C VAL A 38 26.85 -26.78 -9.28
N SER A 39 25.56 -26.93 -9.49
CA SER A 39 24.85 -26.13 -10.50
C SER A 39 24.91 -24.65 -10.18
N GLN A 40 24.95 -23.79 -11.19
CA GLN A 40 24.93 -22.34 -11.02
C GLN A 40 23.71 -21.89 -10.20
N GLU A 41 22.58 -22.56 -10.39
CA GLU A 41 21.34 -22.35 -9.64
C GLU A 41 21.49 -22.62 -8.12
N ASN A 42 22.30 -23.63 -7.75
CA ASN A 42 22.61 -23.90 -6.35
C ASN A 42 23.59 -22.86 -5.76
N ILE A 43 24.49 -22.33 -6.60
CA ILE A 43 25.40 -21.24 -6.18
C ILE A 43 24.61 -19.96 -5.99
N ASP A 44 23.77 -19.60 -6.96
CA ASP A 44 22.96 -18.39 -6.91
C ASP A 44 21.98 -18.43 -5.72
N SER A 45 21.32 -19.56 -5.48
CA SER A 45 20.47 -19.78 -4.31
C SER A 45 21.23 -19.73 -2.98
N ALA A 46 22.45 -20.27 -2.93
CA ALA A 46 23.30 -20.20 -1.72
C ALA A 46 23.87 -18.79 -1.50
N VAL A 47 24.15 -18.05 -2.57
CA VAL A 47 24.60 -16.65 -2.50
C VAL A 47 23.44 -15.77 -2.05
N GLU A 48 22.23 -15.97 -2.55
CA GLU A 48 21.04 -15.26 -2.14
C GLU A 48 20.70 -15.54 -0.66
N ALA A 49 20.80 -16.81 -0.24
CA ALA A 49 20.62 -17.20 1.17
C ALA A 49 21.76 -16.70 2.10
N ALA A 50 22.98 -16.52 1.58
CA ALA A 50 24.10 -16.00 2.34
C ALA A 50 24.15 -14.46 2.39
N LEU A 51 23.53 -13.81 1.43
CA LEU A 51 23.33 -12.34 1.38
C LEU A 51 22.10 -11.89 2.15
N ALA A 52 21.15 -12.79 2.41
CA ALA A 52 20.08 -12.55 3.36
C ALA A 52 20.70 -12.54 4.76
N GLU A 53 21.13 -11.37 5.23
CA GLU A 53 21.41 -11.20 6.66
C GLU A 53 20.16 -11.61 7.42
N PRO A 54 20.25 -12.43 8.49
CA PRO A 54 19.10 -12.68 9.34
C PRO A 54 18.65 -11.32 9.87
N GLU A 55 17.50 -10.85 9.37
CA GLU A 55 16.91 -9.63 9.91
C GLU A 55 16.77 -9.85 11.41
N ALA A 56 17.34 -8.96 12.21
CA ALA A 56 17.37 -9.10 13.65
C ALA A 56 15.95 -9.24 14.17
N GLU A 57 15.68 -10.28 14.96
CA GLU A 57 14.42 -10.40 15.71
C GLU A 57 14.21 -9.11 16.50
N VAL A 58 13.27 -8.28 16.06
CA VAL A 58 12.98 -7.00 16.74
C VAL A 58 12.15 -7.26 18.00
N GLY A 59 11.21 -8.20 17.91
CA GLY A 59 10.37 -8.65 19.02
C GLY A 59 9.42 -7.61 19.59
N GLY A 60 8.64 -8.00 20.58
CA GLY A 60 7.71 -7.12 21.29
C GLY A 60 6.39 -6.92 20.55
N THR A 61 5.60 -5.97 21.03
CA THR A 61 4.28 -5.61 20.45
C THR A 61 4.39 -4.30 19.69
N LEU A 62 3.74 -4.21 18.53
CA LEU A 62 3.60 -3.00 17.71
C LEU A 62 2.12 -2.64 17.57
N VAL A 63 1.73 -1.46 18.01
CA VAL A 63 0.37 -0.96 17.88
C VAL A 63 0.24 -0.08 16.63
N VAL A 64 -0.52 -0.57 15.64
CA VAL A 64 -0.73 0.13 14.36
C VAL A 64 -2.15 0.68 14.28
N TYR A 65 -2.29 1.99 14.13
CA TYR A 65 -3.56 2.61 13.76
C TYR A 65 -3.65 2.65 12.23
N SER A 66 -4.49 1.78 11.66
CA SER A 66 -4.58 1.59 10.21
C SER A 66 -5.84 2.22 9.62
N GLY A 67 -5.63 3.22 8.76
CA GLY A 67 -6.64 3.75 7.86
C GLY A 67 -6.84 2.90 6.62
N ARG A 68 -5.96 1.92 6.39
CA ARG A 68 -6.07 0.90 5.35
C ARG A 68 -7.08 -0.15 5.77
N LYS A 69 -7.87 -0.67 4.82
CA LYS A 69 -8.79 -1.77 5.13
C LYS A 69 -7.98 -3.04 5.45
N GLU A 70 -8.45 -3.80 6.42
CA GLU A 70 -7.87 -5.09 6.81
C GLU A 70 -7.62 -6.00 5.61
N SER A 71 -8.62 -6.16 4.72
CA SER A 71 -8.51 -6.97 3.50
C SER A 71 -7.44 -6.51 2.49
N LEU A 72 -6.79 -5.39 2.71
CA LEU A 72 -5.71 -4.87 1.85
C LEU A 72 -4.33 -5.08 2.44
N VAL A 73 -4.24 -5.29 3.76
CA VAL A 73 -2.96 -5.25 4.48
C VAL A 73 -2.77 -6.39 5.47
N SER A 74 -3.78 -7.24 5.70
CA SER A 74 -3.67 -8.38 6.63
C SER A 74 -2.51 -9.31 6.29
N ASP A 75 -2.31 -9.61 5.01
CA ASP A 75 -1.24 -10.50 4.57
C ASP A 75 0.14 -9.88 4.81
N LEU A 76 0.28 -8.56 4.58
CA LEU A 76 1.51 -7.82 4.90
C LEU A 76 1.82 -7.81 6.40
N ILE A 77 0.78 -7.66 7.23
CA ILE A 77 0.95 -7.68 8.68
C ILE A 77 1.41 -9.07 9.13
N ALA A 78 0.77 -10.13 8.65
CA ALA A 78 1.16 -11.50 8.97
C ALA A 78 2.59 -11.85 8.50
N GLU A 79 2.99 -11.35 7.32
CA GLU A 79 4.37 -11.50 6.82
C GLU A 79 5.36 -10.76 7.74
N PHE A 80 5.06 -9.53 8.14
CA PHE A 80 5.89 -8.75 9.05
C PHE A 80 6.04 -9.44 10.41
N GLU A 81 4.93 -9.91 11.02
CA GLU A 81 4.96 -10.66 12.28
C GLU A 81 5.86 -11.89 12.20
N SER A 82 5.71 -12.66 11.11
CA SER A 82 6.50 -13.88 10.88
C SER A 82 7.98 -13.60 10.70
N LYS A 83 8.31 -12.47 10.03
CA LYS A 83 9.69 -12.12 9.66
C LYS A 83 10.47 -11.50 10.81
N PHE A 84 9.83 -10.66 11.61
CA PHE A 84 10.48 -9.86 12.65
C PHE A 84 10.21 -10.34 14.08
N GLY A 85 9.37 -11.35 14.27
CA GLY A 85 8.99 -11.85 15.59
C GLY A 85 8.21 -10.83 16.44
N VAL A 86 7.50 -9.90 15.80
CA VAL A 86 6.71 -8.83 16.42
C VAL A 86 5.24 -9.23 16.45
N ASP A 87 4.56 -8.99 17.58
CA ASP A 87 3.09 -9.14 17.69
C ASP A 87 2.43 -7.81 17.30
N VAL A 88 1.61 -7.79 16.24
CA VAL A 88 1.04 -6.54 15.70
C VAL A 88 -0.43 -6.39 16.08
N GLU A 89 -0.72 -5.42 16.95
CA GLU A 89 -2.08 -5.03 17.31
C GLU A 89 -2.59 -3.93 16.37
N VAL A 90 -3.62 -4.22 15.56
CA VAL A 90 -4.13 -3.26 14.59
C VAL A 90 -5.49 -2.71 14.96
N ARG A 91 -5.60 -1.39 15.00
CA ARG A 91 -6.87 -0.67 15.10
C ARG A 91 -7.28 -0.16 13.74
N TYR A 92 -8.27 -0.80 13.12
CA TYR A 92 -8.81 -0.42 11.82
C TYR A 92 -9.95 0.60 11.95
N ALA A 93 -9.82 1.75 11.25
CA ALA A 93 -10.90 2.73 11.10
C ALA A 93 -10.64 3.62 9.86
N LYS A 94 -11.49 4.62 9.59
CA LYS A 94 -11.22 5.63 8.56
C LYS A 94 -10.01 6.48 8.99
N SER A 95 -9.10 6.82 8.06
CA SER A 95 -7.89 7.62 8.35
C SER A 95 -8.22 8.91 9.11
N ALA A 96 -9.21 9.67 8.65
CA ALA A 96 -9.60 10.92 9.33
C ALA A 96 -10.09 10.69 10.77
N ALA A 97 -10.81 9.59 11.04
CA ALA A 97 -11.26 9.27 12.39
C ALA A 97 -10.08 8.88 13.30
N LEU A 98 -9.10 8.15 12.76
CA LEU A 98 -7.88 7.79 13.50
C LEU A 98 -7.01 9.02 13.76
N ALA A 99 -6.86 9.93 12.79
CA ALA A 99 -6.15 11.18 12.98
C ALA A 99 -6.77 12.01 14.11
N GLY A 100 -8.11 12.18 14.13
CA GLY A 100 -8.79 12.85 15.23
C GLY A 100 -8.68 12.10 16.58
N THR A 101 -8.62 10.76 16.55
CA THR A 101 -8.35 9.97 17.77
C THR A 101 -6.95 10.26 18.30
N LEU A 102 -5.93 10.27 17.41
CA LEU A 102 -4.55 10.58 17.79
C LEU A 102 -4.39 11.98 18.35
N GLU A 103 -5.09 12.99 17.79
CA GLU A 103 -5.10 14.34 18.34
C GLU A 103 -5.71 14.39 19.75
N LEU A 104 -6.79 13.63 20.00
CA LEU A 104 -7.43 13.56 21.32
C LEU A 104 -6.57 12.78 22.33
N GLU A 105 -5.94 11.70 21.93
CA GLU A 105 -5.07 10.90 22.78
C GLU A 105 -3.76 11.65 23.10
N GLY A 106 -3.24 12.41 22.14
CA GLY A 106 -2.04 13.24 22.32
C GLY A 106 -0.85 12.43 22.88
N ALA A 107 -0.25 12.93 23.96
CA ALA A 107 0.93 12.31 24.58
C ALA A 107 0.67 10.96 25.28
N ILE A 108 -0.57 10.50 25.36
CA ILE A 108 -0.94 9.21 25.98
C ILE A 108 -1.43 8.19 24.95
N SER A 109 -1.28 8.47 23.63
CA SER A 109 -1.65 7.52 22.60
C SER A 109 -0.86 6.23 22.74
N PRO A 110 -1.52 5.05 22.67
CA PRO A 110 -0.84 3.77 22.69
C PRO A 110 -0.26 3.39 21.31
N ALA A 111 -0.58 4.17 20.25
CA ALA A 111 -0.17 3.84 18.90
C ALA A 111 1.34 4.07 18.68
N ASP A 112 1.98 3.13 18.02
CA ASP A 112 3.37 3.24 17.55
C ASP A 112 3.44 3.80 16.13
N VAL A 113 2.54 3.33 15.24
CA VAL A 113 2.50 3.72 13.83
C VAL A 113 1.10 4.17 13.44
N PHE A 114 1.02 5.26 12.67
CA PHE A 114 -0.18 5.60 11.93
C PHE A 114 0.02 5.27 10.45
N PHE A 115 -0.70 4.25 9.97
CA PHE A 115 -0.70 3.79 8.58
C PHE A 115 -1.96 4.29 7.88
N SER A 116 -1.87 5.41 7.18
CA SER A 116 -3.00 6.11 6.58
C SER A 116 -3.28 5.69 5.15
N GLN A 117 -4.56 5.73 4.78
CA GLN A 117 -5.03 5.59 3.41
C GLN A 117 -4.74 6.86 2.58
N ASP A 118 -4.58 8.01 3.18
CA ASP A 118 -4.46 9.29 2.49
C ASP A 118 -3.46 10.23 3.18
N PRO A 119 -2.78 11.10 2.40
CA PRO A 119 -1.74 11.98 2.90
C PRO A 119 -2.30 13.16 3.71
N VAL A 120 -3.59 13.46 3.56
CA VAL A 120 -4.21 14.59 4.27
C VAL A 120 -4.36 14.25 5.75
N SER A 121 -4.83 13.04 6.06
CA SER A 121 -4.90 12.54 7.45
C SER A 121 -3.51 12.46 8.09
N LEU A 122 -2.46 12.11 7.33
CA LEU A 122 -1.06 12.19 7.79
C LEU A 122 -0.66 13.63 8.10
N GLY A 123 -1.05 14.57 7.22
CA GLY A 123 -0.79 16.00 7.41
C GLY A 123 -1.43 16.57 8.68
N VAL A 124 -2.63 16.11 9.07
CA VAL A 124 -3.28 16.49 10.34
C VAL A 124 -2.43 16.06 11.53
N VAL A 125 -2.01 14.80 11.58
CA VAL A 125 -1.18 14.26 12.67
C VAL A 125 0.21 14.92 12.71
N ALA A 126 0.81 15.18 11.54
CA ALA A 126 2.08 15.90 11.43
C ALA A 126 1.96 17.35 11.96
N LYS A 127 0.89 18.06 11.61
CA LYS A 127 0.61 19.43 12.08
C LYS A 127 0.40 19.48 13.60
N ALA A 128 -0.20 18.45 14.17
CA ALA A 128 -0.36 18.30 15.62
C ALA A 128 0.96 17.99 16.35
N GLY A 129 2.08 17.76 15.62
CA GLY A 129 3.39 17.46 16.19
C GLY A 129 3.50 16.09 16.84
N LEU A 130 2.69 15.12 16.37
CA LEU A 130 2.60 13.80 16.98
C LEU A 130 3.53 12.76 16.36
N PHE A 131 4.22 13.09 15.27
CA PHE A 131 5.18 12.19 14.62
C PHE A 131 6.63 12.49 15.03
N ASP A 132 7.45 11.45 15.08
CA ASP A 132 8.90 11.54 14.98
C ASP A 132 9.34 11.73 13.53
N LYS A 133 10.56 12.24 13.33
CA LYS A 133 11.16 12.29 12.00
C LYS A 133 11.65 10.91 11.58
N LEU A 134 11.39 10.56 10.33
CA LEU A 134 11.91 9.36 9.72
C LEU A 134 13.38 9.55 9.29
N PRO A 135 14.20 8.48 9.35
CA PRO A 135 15.56 8.48 8.84
C PRO A 135 15.64 8.72 7.33
N ALA A 136 16.77 9.26 6.87
CA ALA A 136 16.96 9.63 5.47
C ALA A 136 17.00 8.42 4.52
N ASP A 137 17.54 7.31 4.96
CA ASP A 137 17.66 6.06 4.20
C ASP A 137 16.30 5.49 3.77
N ILE A 138 15.28 5.61 4.61
CA ILE A 138 13.89 5.27 4.21
C ILE A 138 13.37 6.23 3.14
N LEU A 139 13.62 7.53 3.31
CA LEU A 139 13.09 8.57 2.44
C LEU A 139 13.74 8.57 1.06
N ASP A 140 15.02 8.23 0.96
CA ASP A 140 15.79 8.24 -0.28
C ASP A 140 15.30 7.18 -1.31
N ASN A 141 14.53 6.20 -0.86
CA ASN A 141 13.98 5.13 -1.71
C ASN A 141 12.60 5.44 -2.30
N VAL A 142 12.03 6.62 -2.01
CA VAL A 142 10.66 6.99 -2.39
C VAL A 142 10.67 8.32 -3.15
N PRO A 143 9.80 8.52 -4.17
CA PRO A 143 9.70 9.79 -4.88
C PRO A 143 9.41 10.96 -3.93
N THR A 144 10.09 12.08 -4.12
CA THR A 144 10.00 13.25 -3.23
C THR A 144 8.60 13.82 -3.06
N TRP A 145 7.74 13.66 -4.07
CA TRP A 145 6.33 14.08 -3.98
C TRP A 145 5.49 13.21 -3.02
N ALA A 146 5.97 12.01 -2.66
CA ALA A 146 5.32 11.10 -1.73
C ALA A 146 5.92 11.16 -0.31
N ILE A 147 6.70 12.17 0.00
CA ILE A 147 7.35 12.38 1.29
C ILE A 147 6.84 13.67 1.93
N ASP A 148 6.63 13.66 3.24
CA ASP A 148 6.37 14.90 3.98
C ASP A 148 7.58 15.83 3.95
N LYS A 149 7.36 17.12 3.74
CA LYS A 149 8.44 18.14 3.66
C LYS A 149 9.33 18.22 4.91
N ASN A 150 8.80 17.81 6.07
CA ASN A 150 9.52 17.77 7.33
C ASN A 150 9.99 16.36 7.72
N SER A 151 9.84 15.37 6.84
CA SER A 151 10.21 13.97 7.06
C SER A 151 9.40 13.26 8.16
N PHE A 152 8.17 13.65 8.42
CA PHE A 152 7.33 13.05 9.44
C PHE A 152 6.61 11.78 8.99
N TRP A 153 6.40 11.61 7.68
CA TRP A 153 5.79 10.42 7.10
C TRP A 153 6.30 10.18 5.68
N VAL A 154 6.13 8.97 5.21
CA VAL A 154 6.53 8.52 3.87
C VAL A 154 5.39 7.78 3.20
N GLY A 155 5.27 7.95 1.88
CA GLY A 155 4.32 7.22 1.05
C GLY A 155 4.72 5.76 0.88
N THR A 156 3.74 4.86 0.97
CA THR A 156 3.93 3.41 0.84
C THR A 156 3.42 2.86 -0.48
N SER A 157 2.35 3.45 -1.03
CA SER A 157 1.77 3.09 -2.33
C SER A 157 1.01 4.26 -2.93
N GLY A 158 0.92 4.34 -4.26
CA GLY A 158 0.26 5.41 -4.99
C GLY A 158 -1.13 5.04 -5.49
N ARG A 159 -2.09 5.97 -5.42
CA ARG A 159 -3.47 5.78 -5.89
C ARG A 159 -3.88 6.93 -6.79
N SER A 160 -4.03 6.67 -8.09
CA SER A 160 -4.45 7.71 -9.02
C SER A 160 -5.97 7.91 -9.04
N ARG A 161 -6.39 9.16 -9.25
CA ARG A 161 -7.72 9.43 -9.79
C ARG A 161 -7.77 8.97 -11.23
N SER A 162 -8.94 8.49 -11.65
CA SER A 162 -9.23 8.05 -13.01
C SER A 162 -10.72 8.18 -13.29
N LEU A 163 -11.08 8.11 -14.57
CA LEU A 163 -12.44 7.84 -14.97
C LEU A 163 -12.56 6.34 -15.22
N VAL A 164 -13.60 5.69 -14.71
CA VAL A 164 -14.07 4.41 -15.24
C VAL A 164 -15.04 4.70 -16.37
N ILE A 165 -14.87 4.04 -17.51
CA ILE A 165 -15.81 4.14 -18.64
C ILE A 165 -16.35 2.77 -19.00
N ASP A 166 -17.60 2.74 -19.44
CA ASP A 166 -18.20 1.60 -20.13
C ASP A 166 -17.79 1.65 -21.61
N THR A 167 -16.96 0.71 -22.04
CA THR A 167 -16.40 0.69 -23.40
C THR A 167 -17.41 0.32 -24.48
N ARG A 168 -18.63 -0.09 -24.10
CA ARG A 168 -19.74 -0.35 -25.03
C ARG A 168 -20.36 0.94 -25.57
N ASP A 169 -20.39 1.99 -24.73
CA ASP A 169 -21.08 3.25 -25.02
C ASP A 169 -20.12 4.47 -25.03
N VAL A 170 -18.87 4.31 -24.58
CA VAL A 170 -17.89 5.40 -24.46
C VAL A 170 -16.55 5.00 -25.07
N SER A 171 -16.03 5.84 -25.96
CA SER A 171 -14.70 5.67 -26.56
C SER A 171 -13.66 6.61 -25.90
N ASP A 172 -12.37 6.24 -25.97
CA ASP A 172 -11.28 7.10 -25.48
C ASP A 172 -11.26 8.46 -26.19
N ALA A 173 -11.60 8.49 -27.47
CA ALA A 173 -11.62 9.72 -28.27
C ALA A 173 -12.68 10.74 -27.82
N GLU A 174 -13.68 10.30 -27.04
CA GLU A 174 -14.66 11.20 -26.45
C GLU A 174 -14.17 11.86 -25.16
N MET A 175 -13.17 11.26 -24.49
CA MET A 175 -12.71 11.76 -23.21
C MET A 175 -11.98 13.09 -23.35
N PRO A 176 -12.17 14.01 -22.40
CA PRO A 176 -11.43 15.25 -22.40
C PRO A 176 -9.97 15.03 -21.97
N SER A 177 -9.10 15.97 -22.32
CA SER A 177 -7.71 15.94 -21.87
C SER A 177 -7.56 16.21 -20.37
N ASP A 178 -8.42 17.02 -19.79
CA ASP A 178 -8.37 17.42 -18.39
C ASP A 178 -9.73 17.32 -17.67
N ILE A 179 -9.73 17.52 -16.38
CA ILE A 179 -10.92 17.42 -15.53
C ILE A 179 -11.98 18.48 -15.88
N TYR A 180 -11.59 19.66 -16.36
CA TYR A 180 -12.49 20.75 -16.67
C TYR A 180 -13.33 20.44 -17.91
N GLY A 181 -12.79 19.68 -18.84
CA GLY A 181 -13.50 19.26 -20.05
C GLY A 181 -14.70 18.34 -19.79
N LEU A 182 -14.83 17.76 -18.58
CA LEU A 182 -16.05 17.01 -18.20
C LEU A 182 -17.30 17.89 -18.05
N ALA A 183 -17.15 19.22 -18.01
CA ALA A 183 -18.26 20.15 -18.00
C ALA A 183 -18.87 20.41 -19.39
N ASP A 184 -18.42 19.73 -20.45
CA ASP A 184 -18.99 19.82 -21.79
C ASP A 184 -20.38 19.18 -21.86
N GLU A 185 -21.28 19.79 -22.61
CA GLU A 185 -22.68 19.35 -22.80
C GLU A 185 -22.83 17.91 -23.31
N LYS A 186 -21.82 17.37 -24.00
CA LYS A 186 -21.80 15.98 -24.48
C LYS A 186 -21.82 14.95 -23.33
N PHE A 187 -21.49 15.35 -22.11
CA PHE A 187 -21.51 14.49 -20.93
C PHE A 187 -22.80 14.62 -20.09
N ARG A 188 -23.79 15.33 -20.56
CA ARG A 188 -25.07 15.49 -19.87
C ARG A 188 -25.72 14.16 -19.51
N ASN A 189 -26.03 13.99 -18.20
CA ASN A 189 -26.63 12.80 -17.61
C ASN A 189 -25.80 11.50 -17.78
N ARG A 190 -24.51 11.61 -18.10
CA ARG A 190 -23.61 10.45 -18.33
C ARG A 190 -22.61 10.23 -17.19
N LEU A 191 -22.54 11.13 -16.22
CA LEU A 191 -21.53 11.12 -15.17
C LEU A 191 -22.05 10.46 -13.89
N GLY A 192 -21.22 9.64 -13.27
CA GLY A 192 -21.38 9.15 -11.92
C GLY A 192 -20.36 9.79 -10.99
N LEU A 193 -20.80 10.29 -9.84
CA LEU A 193 -19.97 10.97 -8.87
C LEU A 193 -20.25 10.47 -7.45
N ALA A 194 -19.26 10.61 -6.58
CA ALA A 194 -19.38 10.35 -5.14
C ALA A 194 -18.93 11.61 -4.37
N PRO A 195 -19.73 12.66 -4.28
CA PRO A 195 -19.32 13.97 -3.76
C PRO A 195 -18.85 13.95 -2.31
N THR A 196 -19.40 13.04 -1.51
CA THR A 196 -19.03 12.87 -0.08
C THR A 196 -17.84 11.93 0.13
N ASN A 197 -17.27 11.36 -0.94
CA ASN A 197 -16.13 10.46 -0.84
C ASN A 197 -14.83 11.26 -0.63
N SER A 198 -13.99 10.82 0.31
CA SER A 198 -12.73 11.50 0.65
C SER A 198 -11.79 11.72 -0.55
N SER A 199 -11.77 10.80 -1.52
CA SER A 199 -10.92 10.96 -2.72
C SER A 199 -11.46 12.04 -3.67
N PHE A 200 -12.79 12.23 -3.74
CA PHE A 200 -13.38 13.33 -4.48
C PHE A 200 -13.08 14.67 -3.80
N ILE A 201 -13.31 14.75 -2.48
CA ILE A 201 -13.01 15.95 -1.69
C ILE A 201 -11.53 16.33 -1.79
N ALA A 202 -10.61 15.35 -1.72
CA ALA A 202 -9.18 15.59 -1.89
C ALA A 202 -8.82 16.11 -3.30
N MET A 203 -9.50 15.62 -4.33
CA MET A 203 -9.34 16.14 -5.70
C MET A 203 -9.81 17.60 -5.79
N ILE A 204 -10.97 17.92 -5.20
CA ILE A 204 -11.45 19.31 -5.17
C ILE A 204 -10.51 20.21 -4.37
N ALA A 205 -9.96 19.73 -3.24
CA ALA A 205 -8.95 20.46 -2.48
C ALA A 205 -7.68 20.73 -3.30
N CYS A 206 -7.23 19.74 -4.08
CA CYS A 206 -6.13 19.90 -5.05
C CYS A 206 -6.47 20.97 -6.10
N MET A 207 -7.66 20.95 -6.67
CA MET A 207 -8.09 21.94 -7.67
C MET A 207 -8.15 23.35 -7.07
N ILE A 208 -8.60 23.50 -5.82
CA ILE A 208 -8.59 24.81 -5.12
C ILE A 208 -7.16 25.34 -4.96
N GLU A 209 -6.24 24.48 -4.50
CA GLU A 209 -4.82 24.84 -4.33
C GLU A 209 -4.17 25.24 -5.66
N SER A 210 -4.49 24.54 -6.75
CA SER A 210 -3.86 24.75 -8.06
C SER A 210 -4.49 25.88 -8.87
N ASP A 211 -5.82 26.01 -8.84
CA ASP A 211 -6.59 26.80 -9.80
C ASP A 211 -7.46 27.89 -9.15
N GLY A 212 -7.64 27.86 -7.83
CA GLY A 212 -8.43 28.81 -7.06
C GLY A 212 -9.91 28.44 -6.91
N GLU A 213 -10.54 28.98 -5.86
CA GLU A 213 -11.92 28.66 -5.46
C GLU A 213 -12.97 28.98 -6.54
N GLU A 214 -12.82 30.14 -7.21
CA GLU A 214 -13.79 30.63 -8.19
C GLU A 214 -13.93 29.68 -9.38
N LYS A 215 -12.79 29.28 -9.99
CA LYS A 215 -12.78 28.36 -11.13
C LYS A 215 -13.31 26.97 -10.75
N VAL A 216 -13.01 26.51 -9.54
CA VAL A 216 -13.50 25.21 -9.04
C VAL A 216 -15.01 25.25 -8.80
N LEU A 217 -15.54 26.32 -8.21
CA LEU A 217 -16.96 26.49 -8.02
C LEU A 217 -17.73 26.57 -9.36
N GLU A 218 -17.19 27.29 -10.34
CA GLU A 218 -17.76 27.34 -11.70
C GLU A 218 -17.83 25.94 -12.30
N TRP A 219 -16.75 25.16 -12.23
CA TRP A 219 -16.73 23.78 -12.73
C TRP A 219 -17.73 22.88 -12.00
N LEU A 220 -17.75 22.90 -10.66
CA LEU A 220 -18.72 22.12 -9.87
C LEU A 220 -20.16 22.48 -10.25
N THR A 221 -20.46 23.79 -10.38
CA THR A 221 -21.79 24.26 -10.77
C THR A 221 -22.18 23.77 -12.16
N ALA A 222 -21.24 23.80 -13.12
CA ALA A 222 -21.46 23.30 -14.47
C ALA A 222 -21.72 21.78 -14.46
N ILE A 223 -20.93 21.00 -13.74
CA ILE A 223 -21.12 19.54 -13.60
C ILE A 223 -22.50 19.23 -12.99
N ASN A 224 -22.90 19.93 -11.92
CA ASN A 224 -24.25 19.76 -11.35
C ASN A 224 -25.35 20.10 -12.35
N GLY A 225 -25.17 21.18 -13.13
CA GLY A 225 -26.11 21.61 -14.18
C GLY A 225 -26.26 20.64 -15.36
N LEU A 226 -25.24 19.83 -15.62
CA LEU A 226 -25.32 18.73 -16.61
C LEU A 226 -26.17 17.55 -16.11
N GLY A 227 -26.36 17.42 -14.81
CA GLY A 227 -26.94 16.23 -14.19
C GLY A 227 -25.92 15.09 -14.08
N TYR A 228 -26.00 14.37 -12.99
CA TYR A 228 -25.16 13.23 -12.69
C TYR A 228 -25.92 12.20 -11.83
N THR A 229 -25.40 10.96 -11.77
CA THR A 229 -25.89 9.96 -10.83
C THR A 229 -25.00 9.97 -9.59
N GLU A 230 -25.62 10.17 -8.41
CA GLU A 230 -24.88 10.16 -7.14
C GLU A 230 -24.66 8.73 -6.65
N TYR A 231 -23.42 8.47 -6.21
CA TYR A 231 -23.01 7.21 -5.61
C TYR A 231 -22.37 7.45 -4.23
N PRO A 232 -22.55 6.53 -3.26
CA PRO A 232 -21.93 6.70 -1.94
C PRO A 232 -20.42 6.47 -1.92
N LYS A 233 -19.87 5.78 -2.95
CA LYS A 233 -18.46 5.33 -3.01
C LYS A 233 -18.02 5.10 -4.46
N ASN A 234 -16.71 4.83 -4.65
CA ASN A 234 -16.15 4.48 -5.97
C ASN A 234 -16.62 3.09 -6.46
N SER A 235 -16.63 2.05 -5.60
CA SER A 235 -17.00 0.69 -6.04
C SER A 235 -18.40 0.59 -6.69
N PRO A 236 -19.47 1.22 -6.17
CA PRO A 236 -20.77 1.21 -6.85
C PRO A 236 -20.76 1.87 -8.22
N GLN A 237 -19.91 2.89 -8.46
CA GLN A 237 -19.77 3.50 -9.79
C GLN A 237 -19.17 2.50 -10.79
N VAL A 238 -18.11 1.77 -10.37
CA VAL A 238 -17.49 0.74 -11.23
C VAL A 238 -18.46 -0.39 -11.50
N ALA A 239 -19.21 -0.85 -10.50
CA ALA A 239 -20.22 -1.89 -10.68
C ALA A 239 -21.36 -1.47 -11.62
N ALA A 240 -21.80 -0.21 -11.52
CA ALA A 240 -22.82 0.33 -12.42
C ALA A 240 -22.31 0.45 -13.87
N ALA A 241 -21.04 0.88 -14.05
CA ALA A 241 -20.43 0.91 -15.38
C ALA A 241 -20.27 -0.51 -15.97
N ASP A 242 -19.84 -1.48 -15.19
CA ASP A 242 -19.71 -2.87 -15.60
C ASP A 242 -21.08 -3.47 -16.02
N ALA A 243 -22.15 -3.10 -15.30
CA ALA A 243 -23.53 -3.50 -15.61
C ALA A 243 -24.16 -2.75 -16.80
N GLY A 244 -23.55 -1.68 -17.33
CA GLY A 244 -24.12 -0.84 -18.39
C GLY A 244 -25.17 0.16 -17.88
N GLU A 245 -25.10 0.52 -16.62
CA GLU A 245 -26.00 1.48 -15.96
C GLU A 245 -25.37 2.87 -15.81
N LEU A 246 -24.08 3.00 -16.12
CA LEU A 246 -23.30 4.22 -16.02
C LEU A 246 -22.25 4.30 -17.12
N ASP A 247 -22.24 5.38 -17.87
CA ASP A 247 -21.29 5.62 -18.96
C ASP A 247 -19.88 5.93 -18.41
N ILE A 248 -19.78 6.88 -17.47
CA ILE A 248 -18.53 7.45 -16.97
C ILE A 248 -18.63 7.66 -15.46
N GLY A 249 -17.75 7.03 -14.70
CA GLY A 249 -17.63 7.23 -13.23
C GLY A 249 -16.31 7.87 -12.86
N MET A 250 -16.31 8.75 -11.87
CA MET A 250 -15.09 9.37 -11.34
C MET A 250 -14.60 8.60 -10.12
N VAL A 251 -13.54 7.80 -10.28
CA VAL A 251 -13.09 6.80 -9.30
C VAL A 251 -11.59 6.86 -9.02
N ASN A 252 -11.11 6.03 -8.12
CA ASN A 252 -9.70 5.67 -8.05
C ASN A 252 -9.46 4.43 -8.92
N HIS A 253 -8.37 4.41 -9.64
CA HIS A 253 -8.03 3.44 -10.69
C HIS A 253 -8.13 1.97 -10.27
N TYR A 254 -7.67 1.63 -9.07
CA TYR A 254 -7.59 0.24 -8.61
C TYR A 254 -8.95 -0.45 -8.43
N TYR A 255 -10.05 0.32 -8.28
CA TYR A 255 -11.39 -0.29 -8.22
C TYR A 255 -11.78 -0.92 -9.56
N THR A 256 -11.49 -0.23 -10.66
CA THR A 256 -11.70 -0.73 -12.01
C THR A 256 -10.80 -1.93 -12.29
N LEU A 257 -9.51 -1.84 -11.95
CA LEU A 257 -8.55 -2.92 -12.20
C LEU A 257 -8.92 -4.22 -11.48
N ARG A 258 -9.49 -4.13 -10.28
CA ARG A 258 -10.00 -5.31 -9.57
C ARG A 258 -11.15 -5.98 -10.30
N VAL A 259 -12.12 -5.20 -10.76
CA VAL A 259 -13.26 -5.75 -11.51
C VAL A 259 -12.77 -6.41 -12.79
N VAL A 260 -11.84 -5.79 -13.52
CA VAL A 260 -11.23 -6.36 -14.72
C VAL A 260 -10.48 -7.65 -14.40
N ALA A 261 -9.71 -7.68 -13.31
CA ALA A 261 -8.96 -8.87 -12.90
C ALA A 261 -9.87 -10.03 -12.43
N GLU A 262 -10.98 -9.71 -11.75
CA GLU A 262 -11.94 -10.71 -11.26
C GLU A 262 -12.80 -11.29 -12.37
N ASN A 263 -13.26 -10.45 -13.32
CA ASN A 263 -14.25 -10.82 -14.33
C ASN A 263 -13.65 -11.19 -15.70
N GLY A 264 -12.36 -10.88 -15.96
CA GLY A 264 -11.68 -11.16 -17.23
C GLY A 264 -12.17 -10.31 -18.41
N ASP A 265 -13.38 -10.54 -18.88
CA ASP A 265 -13.99 -9.85 -20.04
C ASP A 265 -14.86 -8.65 -19.62
N SER A 266 -14.56 -7.97 -18.54
CA SER A 266 -15.30 -6.79 -18.09
C SER A 266 -15.23 -5.66 -19.14
N PRO A 267 -16.36 -5.03 -19.50
CA PRO A 267 -16.40 -3.97 -20.50
C PRO A 267 -15.94 -2.60 -19.97
N VAL A 268 -15.41 -2.56 -18.75
CA VAL A 268 -14.93 -1.30 -18.17
C VAL A 268 -13.42 -1.18 -18.24
N LYS A 269 -12.94 0.05 -18.34
CA LYS A 269 -11.54 0.37 -18.21
C LYS A 269 -11.31 1.73 -17.54
N ASN A 270 -10.10 1.95 -17.06
CA ASN A 270 -9.68 3.28 -16.63
C ASN A 270 -9.31 4.16 -17.83
N VAL A 271 -9.71 5.42 -17.75
CA VAL A 271 -9.14 6.52 -18.54
C VAL A 271 -8.46 7.47 -17.57
N TYR A 272 -7.19 7.70 -17.80
CA TYR A 272 -6.41 8.69 -17.05
C TYR A 272 -6.39 10.00 -17.85
N LEU A 273 -6.72 11.09 -17.18
CA LEU A 273 -6.66 12.41 -17.78
C LEU A 273 -5.18 12.85 -17.93
N ASP A 274 -4.91 13.76 -18.85
CA ASP A 274 -3.55 14.24 -19.12
C ASP A 274 -3.14 15.29 -18.08
N GLY A 275 -2.91 14.82 -16.86
CA GLY A 275 -2.38 15.64 -15.78
C GLY A 275 -3.42 16.35 -14.91
N GLY A 276 -2.92 17.27 -14.09
CA GLY A 276 -3.72 18.04 -13.15
C GLY A 276 -4.33 17.19 -12.01
N CYS A 277 -5.23 17.79 -11.25
CA CYS A 277 -5.87 17.12 -10.11
C CYS A 277 -6.79 15.96 -10.52
N GLY A 278 -7.24 15.92 -11.79
CA GLY A 278 -8.02 14.81 -12.34
C GLY A 278 -7.23 13.51 -12.53
N ALA A 279 -5.90 13.59 -12.64
CA ALA A 279 -4.98 12.45 -12.71
C ALA A 279 -4.09 12.37 -11.45
N MET A 280 -4.43 13.07 -10.39
CA MET A 280 -3.66 13.15 -9.16
C MET A 280 -3.35 11.77 -8.58
N VAL A 281 -2.07 11.50 -8.31
CA VAL A 281 -1.62 10.32 -7.58
C VAL A 281 -1.45 10.68 -6.11
N MET A 282 -2.29 10.12 -5.27
CA MET A 282 -2.25 10.30 -3.81
C MET A 282 -1.49 9.15 -3.15
N PRO A 283 -0.47 9.38 -2.32
CA PRO A 283 0.14 8.32 -1.56
C PRO A 283 -0.78 7.86 -0.41
N ALA A 284 -0.88 6.56 -0.18
CA ALA A 284 -1.05 6.04 1.16
C ALA A 284 0.32 6.13 1.85
N GLY A 285 0.36 6.25 3.15
CA GLY A 285 1.66 6.44 3.81
C GLY A 285 1.63 6.11 5.29
N ALA A 286 2.81 6.08 5.90
CA ALA A 286 2.97 5.77 7.31
C ALA A 286 3.97 6.71 8.00
N GLY A 287 3.76 6.91 9.29
CA GLY A 287 4.66 7.68 10.15
C GLY A 287 4.69 7.09 11.56
N ILE A 288 5.81 7.28 12.26
CA ILE A 288 6.05 6.79 13.63
C ILE A 288 5.55 7.84 14.61
N LEU A 289 4.68 7.43 15.55
CA LEU A 289 4.22 8.33 16.62
C LEU A 289 5.37 8.62 17.59
N SER A 290 5.48 9.88 18.02
CA SER A 290 6.47 10.30 19.03
C SER A 290 6.26 9.60 20.38
N THR A 291 5.04 9.11 20.65
CA THR A 291 4.64 8.32 21.82
C THR A 291 4.99 6.85 21.73
N SER A 292 5.47 6.37 20.56
CA SER A 292 5.79 4.95 20.35
C SER A 292 6.63 4.36 21.46
N GLN A 293 6.18 3.22 21.97
CA GLN A 293 6.87 2.45 23.01
C GLN A 293 7.80 1.38 22.41
N ASN A 294 7.64 1.07 21.10
CA ASN A 294 8.50 0.12 20.37
C ASN A 294 9.00 0.74 19.06
N LYS A 295 9.82 1.79 19.18
CA LYS A 295 10.39 2.50 18.02
C LYS A 295 11.19 1.60 17.06
N PRO A 296 11.97 0.60 17.54
CA PRO A 296 12.64 -0.33 16.63
C PRO A 296 11.66 -1.11 15.76
N ALA A 297 10.56 -1.64 16.33
CA ALA A 297 9.54 -2.34 15.55
C ALA A 297 8.78 -1.40 14.62
N ALA A 298 8.50 -0.17 15.07
CA ALA A 298 7.83 0.84 14.23
C ALA A 298 8.69 1.21 13.01
N LEU A 299 10.01 1.35 13.19
CA LEU A 299 10.96 1.61 12.12
C LEU A 299 11.04 0.42 11.15
N ALA A 300 11.25 -0.79 11.67
CA ALA A 300 11.28 -2.01 10.88
C ALA A 300 9.97 -2.21 10.09
N PHE A 301 8.82 -1.83 10.66
CA PHE A 301 7.54 -1.91 9.94
C PHE A 301 7.48 -0.95 8.75
N ILE A 302 7.95 0.29 8.92
CA ILE A 302 8.00 1.24 7.79
C ILE A 302 9.00 0.78 6.72
N GLU A 303 10.18 0.29 7.11
CA GLU A 303 11.16 -0.29 6.18
C GLU A 303 10.57 -1.48 5.44
N PHE A 304 9.89 -2.39 6.15
CA PHE A 304 9.21 -3.53 5.56
C PHE A 304 8.17 -3.11 4.52
N LEU A 305 7.36 -2.06 4.78
CA LEU A 305 6.38 -1.55 3.80
C LEU A 305 7.04 -1.06 2.50
N HIS A 306 8.35 -0.80 2.50
CA HIS A 306 9.14 -0.43 1.32
C HIS A 306 9.99 -1.59 0.79
N SER A 307 9.90 -2.78 1.38
CA SER A 307 10.56 -4.00 0.86
C SER A 307 9.95 -4.44 -0.47
N THR A 308 10.70 -5.21 -1.24
CA THR A 308 10.22 -5.76 -2.52
C THR A 308 8.91 -6.54 -2.35
N SER A 309 8.81 -7.41 -1.33
CA SER A 309 7.59 -8.21 -1.09
C SER A 309 6.37 -7.35 -0.81
N ALA A 310 6.49 -6.33 0.05
CA ALA A 310 5.39 -5.43 0.37
C ALA A 310 4.97 -4.58 -0.84
N GLN A 311 5.93 -4.10 -1.62
CA GLN A 311 5.65 -3.31 -2.82
C GLN A 311 5.03 -4.17 -3.94
N GLU A 312 5.45 -5.42 -4.09
CA GLU A 312 4.83 -6.40 -4.98
C GLU A 312 3.39 -6.72 -4.55
N HIS A 313 3.13 -6.82 -3.25
CA HIS A 313 1.76 -6.95 -2.74
C HIS A 313 0.90 -5.74 -3.12
N PHE A 314 1.39 -4.50 -2.92
CA PHE A 314 0.64 -3.31 -3.29
C PHE A 314 0.31 -3.27 -4.79
N THR A 315 1.25 -3.64 -5.65
CA THR A 315 1.03 -3.54 -7.09
C THR A 315 0.22 -4.73 -7.65
N ASN A 316 0.44 -5.95 -7.17
CA ASN A 316 -0.17 -7.15 -7.76
C ASN A 316 -1.47 -7.59 -7.08
N SER A 317 -1.61 -7.39 -5.76
CA SER A 317 -2.81 -7.78 -5.01
C SER A 317 -3.79 -6.63 -4.83
N VAL A 318 -3.28 -5.39 -4.71
CA VAL A 318 -4.10 -4.19 -4.46
C VAL A 318 -4.27 -3.35 -5.71
N TYR A 319 -3.42 -3.49 -6.73
CA TYR A 319 -3.37 -2.69 -7.97
C TYR A 319 -3.09 -1.21 -7.70
N GLU A 320 -2.28 -0.91 -6.69
CA GLU A 320 -1.75 0.42 -6.41
C GLU A 320 -0.34 0.55 -7.01
N PHE A 321 0.10 1.77 -7.30
CA PHE A 321 1.45 2.01 -7.79
C PHE A 321 2.46 1.75 -6.67
N PRO A 322 3.50 0.94 -6.91
CA PRO A 322 4.60 0.82 -5.98
C PRO A 322 5.36 2.16 -5.91
N LEU A 323 5.80 2.55 -4.73
CA LEU A 323 6.55 3.80 -4.53
C LEU A 323 8.01 3.58 -4.19
N ALA A 324 8.40 2.40 -3.70
CA ALA A 324 9.80 2.08 -3.52
C ALA A 324 10.49 1.76 -4.86
N ALA A 325 11.71 2.23 -5.00
CA ALA A 325 12.51 2.01 -6.21
C ALA A 325 12.78 0.51 -6.47
N GLY A 326 12.90 0.14 -7.73
CA GLY A 326 13.30 -1.22 -8.14
C GLY A 326 12.17 -2.24 -8.25
N VAL A 327 10.92 -1.89 -7.93
CA VAL A 327 9.76 -2.79 -8.09
C VAL A 327 9.02 -2.47 -9.39
N THR A 328 8.78 -3.51 -10.19
CA THR A 328 8.05 -3.37 -11.45
C THR A 328 6.54 -3.28 -11.17
N PRO A 329 5.85 -2.22 -11.65
CA PRO A 329 4.40 -2.13 -11.51
C PRO A 329 3.68 -3.28 -12.23
N ASN A 330 2.47 -3.63 -11.73
CA ASN A 330 1.60 -4.58 -12.42
C ASN A 330 1.32 -4.11 -13.87
N VAL A 331 1.26 -5.06 -14.80
CA VAL A 331 1.06 -4.79 -16.23
C VAL A 331 -0.23 -4.04 -16.58
N LEU A 332 -1.21 -4.03 -15.68
CA LEU A 332 -2.46 -3.29 -15.82
C LEU A 332 -2.33 -1.82 -15.42
N LEU A 333 -1.24 -1.44 -14.77
CA LEU A 333 -0.97 -0.05 -14.39
C LEU A 333 -0.22 0.67 -15.52
N PRO A 334 -0.55 1.91 -15.83
CA PRO A 334 0.29 2.73 -16.69
C PRO A 334 1.60 3.09 -15.97
N ASP A 335 2.55 3.61 -16.72
CA ASP A 335 3.72 4.26 -16.11
C ASP A 335 3.24 5.46 -15.27
N ILE A 336 3.61 5.50 -13.99
CA ILE A 336 3.18 6.54 -13.06
C ILE A 336 3.61 7.94 -13.52
N ASP A 337 4.78 8.06 -14.15
CA ASP A 337 5.29 9.34 -14.66
C ASP A 337 4.50 9.82 -15.89
N SER A 338 3.84 8.91 -16.62
CA SER A 338 2.97 9.27 -17.76
C SER A 338 1.68 9.97 -17.34
N LEU A 339 1.28 9.87 -16.06
CA LEU A 339 0.05 10.47 -15.56
C LEU A 339 0.14 12.00 -15.41
N ASN A 340 1.33 12.58 -15.47
CA ASN A 340 1.55 14.01 -15.27
C ASN A 340 0.87 14.55 -13.99
N SER A 341 0.82 13.71 -12.95
CA SER A 341 0.26 14.10 -11.65
C SER A 341 0.99 15.34 -11.11
N PRO A 342 0.27 16.27 -10.43
CA PRO A 342 0.94 17.41 -9.82
C PRO A 342 2.03 16.98 -8.83
N SER A 343 3.29 17.23 -9.17
CA SER A 343 4.46 16.82 -8.36
C SER A 343 4.76 17.75 -7.19
N ASN A 344 4.18 18.96 -7.20
CA ASN A 344 4.46 20.01 -6.21
C ASN A 344 3.38 20.16 -5.15
N LEU A 345 2.44 19.18 -5.05
CA LEU A 345 1.39 19.25 -4.05
C LEU A 345 1.97 19.23 -2.64
N ASN A 346 1.53 20.19 -1.85
CA ASN A 346 1.81 20.19 -0.43
C ASN A 346 0.68 19.43 0.29
N TRP A 347 0.87 18.15 0.54
CA TRP A 347 -0.15 17.30 1.17
C TRP A 347 -0.64 17.83 2.50
N SER A 348 0.25 18.44 3.31
CA SER A 348 -0.12 19.08 4.56
C SER A 348 -0.96 20.35 4.34
N ALA A 349 -0.73 21.09 3.24
CA ALA A 349 -1.57 22.24 2.88
C ALA A 349 -2.94 21.81 2.36
N LEU A 350 -3.05 20.67 1.67
CA LEU A 350 -4.34 20.17 1.20
C LEU A 350 -5.33 19.92 2.36
N SER A 351 -4.82 19.63 3.57
CA SER A 351 -5.69 19.52 4.75
C SER A 351 -6.43 20.82 5.07
N LEU A 352 -5.85 21.98 4.74
CA LEU A 352 -6.47 23.29 4.95
C LEU A 352 -7.64 23.54 3.97
N TRP A 353 -7.58 22.93 2.79
CA TRP A 353 -8.59 23.09 1.75
C TRP A 353 -9.74 22.09 1.84
N GLN A 354 -9.68 21.09 2.73
CA GLN A 354 -10.74 20.07 2.84
C GLN A 354 -12.10 20.67 3.23
N GLU A 355 -12.11 21.52 4.25
CA GLU A 355 -13.34 22.19 4.68
C GLU A 355 -13.91 23.05 3.57
N LYS A 356 -13.03 23.84 2.90
CA LYS A 356 -13.41 24.65 1.76
C LYS A 356 -13.90 23.84 0.58
N ALA A 357 -13.32 22.69 0.29
CA ALA A 357 -13.79 21.77 -0.75
C ALA A 357 -15.21 21.27 -0.45
N VAL A 358 -15.49 20.91 0.80
CA VAL A 358 -16.85 20.51 1.23
C VAL A 358 -17.84 21.67 1.11
N GLU A 359 -17.43 22.90 1.48
CA GLU A 359 -18.28 24.10 1.30
C GLU A 359 -18.61 24.36 -0.17
N LEU A 360 -17.60 24.31 -1.07
CA LEU A 360 -17.82 24.56 -2.50
C LEU A 360 -18.70 23.46 -3.15
N ILE A 361 -18.51 22.20 -2.77
CA ILE A 361 -19.34 21.08 -3.19
C ILE A 361 -20.80 21.35 -2.81
N ALA A 362 -21.06 21.70 -1.55
CA ALA A 362 -22.41 22.03 -1.07
C ALA A 362 -22.99 23.30 -1.73
N GLN A 363 -22.17 24.36 -1.94
CA GLN A 363 -22.56 25.59 -2.61
C GLN A 363 -22.95 25.35 -4.07
N ALA A 364 -22.27 24.42 -4.76
CA ALA A 364 -22.60 24.03 -6.14
C ALA A 364 -23.84 23.15 -6.24
N GLY A 365 -24.44 22.70 -5.12
CA GLY A 365 -25.70 21.98 -5.05
C GLY A 365 -25.57 20.46 -5.06
N PHE A 366 -24.42 19.91 -4.66
CA PHE A 366 -24.20 18.48 -4.46
C PHE A 366 -24.67 18.01 -3.10
#